data_7e2f24587daa669af92dfc72f37a35e6
#
_entry.id   7e2f24587daa669af92dfc72f37a35e6
#
_cell.length_a   1.000
_cell.length_b   1.000
_cell.length_c   1.000
_cell.angle_alpha   90.00
_cell.angle_beta   90.00
_cell.angle_gamma   90.00
#
_symmetry.space_group_name_H-M   'P 1'
#
loop_
_entity.id
_entity.type
_entity.pdbx_description
1 polymer ?
#
loop_
_entity_poly.entity_id
_entity_poly.type
_entity_poly.pdbx_seq_one_letter_code
_entity_poly.pdbx_strand_id
1 'polypeptide(L)'
;YIVAGDQRHLLSAPGDLIYGRGPFPDGERAYGIFRAGDTYIDPLTNELLGYQAQDIGNAKLLSSNKDEVTELEVTRITEEVRVKDRLLPLEERIVDATFHPRAPAQQIEDGLMIAVDGGLSQIGSGSIVVLNKGKRDGLEIGNVLAVYRAGELVFDKVAETNVRLPDKRAGLAMVFEAFEKASYAIVLKASGPLKVMDKVKNP
;
A
#
# COMPACT_ATOMS: atom_id res chain seq x y z
N TYR A 1 -3.85 -11.00 16.36
CA TYR A 1 -5.13 -10.31 16.18
C TYR A 1 -5.79 -10.03 17.51
N ILE A 2 -6.67 -9.01 17.54
CA ILE A 2 -7.43 -8.61 18.73
C ILE A 2 -8.63 -9.54 18.90
N VAL A 3 -8.81 -10.08 20.10
CA VAL A 3 -9.93 -10.99 20.47
C VAL A 3 -10.97 -10.29 21.31
N ALA A 4 -10.59 -9.28 22.13
CA ALA A 4 -11.48 -8.50 22.97
C ALA A 4 -10.89 -7.14 23.29
N GLY A 5 -11.73 -6.17 23.64
CA GLY A 5 -11.35 -4.93 24.31
C GLY A 5 -11.85 -4.91 25.74
N ASP A 6 -11.50 -3.86 26.48
CA ASP A 6 -12.05 -3.67 27.84
C ASP A 6 -13.57 -3.42 27.75
N GLN A 7 -14.35 -4.28 28.34
CA GLN A 7 -15.83 -4.26 28.31
C GLN A 7 -16.45 -3.02 28.99
N ARG A 8 -15.65 -2.14 29.58
CA ARG A 8 -16.16 -0.96 30.32
C ARG A 8 -16.45 0.24 29.40
N HIS A 9 -15.94 0.24 28.17
CA HIS A 9 -16.12 1.33 27.22
C HIS A 9 -16.67 0.85 25.88
N LEU A 10 -17.64 1.59 25.35
CA LEU A 10 -18.20 1.36 24.00
C LEU A 10 -17.22 1.70 22.88
N LEU A 11 -16.21 2.52 23.18
CA LEU A 11 -15.19 2.98 22.24
C LEU A 11 -13.83 2.84 22.93
N SER A 12 -12.86 2.25 22.27
CA SER A 12 -11.48 2.21 22.76
C SER A 12 -10.86 3.60 22.76
N ALA A 13 -10.13 3.93 23.82
CA ALA A 13 -9.38 5.16 23.99
C ALA A 13 -7.91 4.86 24.33
N PRO A 14 -6.99 5.82 24.17
CA PRO A 14 -5.64 5.66 24.70
C PRO A 14 -5.69 5.39 26.21
N GLY A 15 -4.96 4.36 26.68
CA GLY A 15 -5.00 3.85 28.03
C GLY A 15 -5.92 2.66 28.25
N ASP A 16 -6.80 2.33 27.30
CA ASP A 16 -7.65 1.15 27.40
C ASP A 16 -6.87 -0.14 27.14
N LEU A 17 -7.35 -1.22 27.76
CA LEU A 17 -6.77 -2.55 27.58
C LEU A 17 -7.44 -3.27 26.41
N ILE A 18 -6.61 -3.91 25.61
CA ILE A 18 -7.03 -4.82 24.55
C ILE A 18 -6.33 -6.17 24.73
N TYR A 19 -6.98 -7.20 24.26
CA TYR A 19 -6.50 -8.57 24.37
C TYR A 19 -6.22 -9.14 22.99
N GLY A 20 -4.96 -9.52 22.77
CA GLY A 20 -4.46 -10.06 21.51
C GLY A 20 -4.16 -11.55 21.59
N ARG A 21 -4.26 -12.26 20.46
CA ARG A 21 -3.85 -13.64 20.30
C ARG A 21 -3.01 -13.82 19.03
N GLY A 22 -1.93 -14.59 19.17
CA GLY A 22 -0.99 -14.89 18.09
C GLY A 22 0.44 -14.93 18.60
N PRO A 23 1.42 -15.07 17.71
CA PRO A 23 2.83 -15.01 18.07
C PRO A 23 3.20 -13.57 18.45
N PHE A 24 3.75 -13.41 19.64
CA PHE A 24 4.34 -12.15 20.12
C PHE A 24 5.82 -12.41 20.32
N PRO A 25 6.73 -11.92 19.44
CA PRO A 25 8.16 -12.12 19.56
C PRO A 25 8.71 -11.55 20.86
N ASP A 26 9.66 -12.25 21.46
CA ASP A 26 10.35 -11.79 22.67
C ASP A 26 11.16 -10.52 22.35
N GLY A 27 11.02 -9.50 23.18
CA GLY A 27 11.72 -8.21 23.03
C GLY A 27 10.88 -7.10 22.39
N GLU A 28 9.91 -7.44 21.61
CA GLU A 28 9.01 -6.46 21.01
C GLU A 28 7.96 -5.99 22.01
N ARG A 29 7.85 -4.68 22.17
CA ARG A 29 6.89 -4.08 23.11
C ARG A 29 5.89 -3.14 22.44
N ALA A 30 6.17 -2.67 21.24
CA ALA A 30 5.32 -1.75 20.50
C ALA A 30 4.68 -2.48 19.32
N TYR A 31 3.36 -2.33 19.20
CA TYR A 31 2.56 -2.95 18.12
C TYR A 31 1.69 -1.91 17.42
N GLY A 32 1.68 -1.94 16.11
CA GLY A 32 0.67 -1.25 15.31
C GLY A 32 -0.60 -2.08 15.25
N ILE A 33 -1.73 -1.40 15.31
CA ILE A 33 -3.06 -1.98 15.12
C ILE A 33 -3.49 -1.67 13.69
N PHE A 34 -3.75 -2.72 12.91
CA PHE A 34 -4.12 -2.58 11.49
C PHE A 34 -5.39 -3.34 11.16
N ARG A 35 -6.18 -2.76 10.29
CA ARG A 35 -7.34 -3.42 9.68
C ARG A 35 -7.03 -3.78 8.24
N ALA A 36 -7.43 -4.97 7.81
CA ALA A 36 -7.35 -5.33 6.40
C ALA A 36 -8.37 -4.49 5.62
N GLY A 37 -7.86 -3.66 4.73
CA GLY A 37 -8.64 -2.88 3.77
C GLY A 37 -8.79 -3.62 2.44
N ASP A 38 -8.66 -2.88 1.34
CA ASP A 38 -8.82 -3.41 0.00
C ASP A 38 -7.78 -4.49 -0.34
N THR A 39 -8.20 -5.43 -1.17
CA THR A 39 -7.35 -6.48 -1.70
C THR A 39 -6.73 -6.03 -3.01
N TYR A 40 -5.41 -6.08 -3.09
CA TYR A 40 -4.69 -5.79 -4.33
C TYR A 40 -4.52 -7.06 -5.16
N ILE A 41 -5.11 -7.07 -6.33
CA ILE A 41 -5.07 -8.17 -7.30
C ILE A 41 -4.45 -7.64 -8.59
N ASP A 42 -3.54 -8.40 -9.18
CA ASP A 42 -2.99 -8.07 -10.50
C ASP A 42 -4.09 -8.22 -11.55
N PRO A 43 -4.44 -7.13 -12.27
CA PRO A 43 -5.52 -7.18 -13.26
C PRO A 43 -5.19 -8.02 -14.51
N LEU A 44 -3.92 -8.36 -14.74
CA LEU A 44 -3.48 -9.17 -15.88
C LEU A 44 -3.44 -10.65 -15.56
N THR A 45 -3.02 -11.01 -14.34
CA THR A 45 -2.78 -12.41 -13.95
C THR A 45 -3.79 -12.96 -12.96
N ASN A 46 -4.62 -12.09 -12.36
CA ASN A 46 -5.50 -12.40 -11.22
C ASN A 46 -4.73 -12.88 -9.97
N GLU A 47 -3.43 -12.62 -9.88
CA GLU A 47 -2.65 -12.96 -8.69
C GLU A 47 -2.98 -12.02 -7.54
N LEU A 48 -3.11 -12.58 -6.33
CA LEU A 48 -3.16 -11.81 -5.09
C LEU A 48 -1.78 -11.20 -4.79
N LEU A 49 -1.70 -9.88 -4.82
CA LEU A 49 -0.48 -9.12 -4.55
C LEU A 49 -0.36 -8.74 -3.06
N GLY A 50 -1.48 -8.51 -2.38
CA GLY A 50 -1.50 -8.15 -0.97
C GLY A 50 -2.81 -7.52 -0.53
N TYR A 51 -2.79 -6.97 0.68
CA TYR A 51 -3.90 -6.25 1.29
C TYR A 51 -3.46 -4.86 1.72
N GLN A 52 -4.34 -3.90 1.59
CA GLN A 52 -4.15 -2.60 2.21
C GLN A 52 -4.18 -2.77 3.73
N ALA A 53 -3.18 -2.24 4.43
CA ALA A 53 -3.17 -2.17 5.88
C ALA A 53 -3.63 -0.78 6.32
N GLN A 54 -4.88 -0.67 6.75
CA GLN A 54 -5.41 0.55 7.31
C GLN A 54 -4.89 0.74 8.73
N ASP A 55 -4.22 1.86 9.01
CA ASP A 55 -3.71 2.19 10.35
C ASP A 55 -4.87 2.56 11.28
N ILE A 56 -5.08 1.77 12.32
CA ILE A 56 -6.10 1.96 13.34
C ILE A 56 -5.52 2.62 14.58
N GLY A 57 -4.25 2.31 14.91
CA GLY A 57 -3.61 2.85 16.09
C GLY A 57 -2.37 2.08 16.49
N ASN A 58 -1.92 2.31 17.73
CA ASN A 58 -0.78 1.63 18.31
C ASN A 58 -1.12 1.09 19.71
N ALA A 59 -0.46 0.03 20.09
CA ALA A 59 -0.56 -0.54 21.43
C ALA A 59 0.80 -0.95 21.96
N LYS A 60 0.93 -0.96 23.29
CA LYS A 60 2.11 -1.39 24.02
C LYS A 60 1.81 -2.71 24.73
N LEU A 61 2.71 -3.66 24.60
CA LEU A 61 2.64 -4.93 25.31
C LEU A 61 2.85 -4.71 26.81
N LEU A 62 1.88 -5.13 27.62
CA LEU A 62 1.98 -5.13 29.09
C LEU A 62 2.42 -6.49 29.62
N SER A 63 1.70 -7.54 29.24
CA SER A 63 1.99 -8.90 29.66
C SER A 63 1.73 -9.88 28.52
N SER A 64 2.56 -10.90 28.42
CA SER A 64 2.39 -11.98 27.45
C SER A 64 2.30 -13.30 28.19
N ASN A 65 1.14 -13.95 28.10
CA ASN A 65 1.01 -15.35 28.46
C ASN A 65 1.10 -16.18 27.17
N LYS A 66 2.22 -16.88 26.99
CA LYS A 66 2.55 -17.55 25.70
C LYS A 66 1.49 -18.55 25.24
N ASP A 67 0.64 -19.00 26.14
CA ASP A 67 -0.33 -20.09 25.85
C ASP A 67 -1.79 -19.62 25.62
N GLU A 68 -2.13 -18.34 25.93
CA GLU A 68 -3.53 -17.91 25.88
C GLU A 68 -3.74 -16.56 25.20
N VAL A 69 -3.66 -15.49 25.96
CA VAL A 69 -4.02 -14.14 25.53
C VAL A 69 -2.98 -13.16 26.04
N THR A 70 -2.60 -12.24 25.19
CA THR A 70 -1.65 -11.17 25.49
C THR A 70 -2.40 -9.89 25.78
N GLU A 71 -2.03 -9.21 26.86
CA GLU A 71 -2.61 -7.94 27.26
C GLU A 71 -1.78 -6.78 26.73
N LEU A 72 -2.43 -5.85 26.07
CA LEU A 72 -1.83 -4.65 25.50
C LEU A 72 -2.62 -3.42 25.92
N GLU A 73 -1.91 -2.32 26.12
CA GLU A 73 -2.48 -0.98 26.36
C GLU A 73 -2.48 -0.18 25.06
N VAL A 74 -3.60 0.36 24.67
CA VAL A 74 -3.72 1.25 23.49
C VAL A 74 -3.01 2.56 23.78
N THR A 75 -2.06 2.95 22.96
CA THR A 75 -1.27 4.18 23.12
C THR A 75 -1.67 5.28 22.16
N ARG A 76 -2.17 4.92 20.98
CA ARG A 76 -2.65 5.86 19.95
C ARG A 76 -3.84 5.24 19.23
N ILE A 77 -4.83 6.07 18.90
CA ILE A 77 -5.99 5.68 18.09
C ILE A 77 -6.15 6.68 16.94
N THR A 78 -6.35 6.14 15.74
CA THR A 78 -6.74 6.88 14.54
C THR A 78 -8.20 6.56 14.20
N GLU A 79 -8.60 5.31 14.40
CA GLU A 79 -9.97 4.83 14.25
C GLU A 79 -10.33 3.87 15.39
N GLU A 80 -11.62 3.56 15.55
CA GLU A 80 -12.12 2.61 16.54
C GLU A 80 -11.46 1.23 16.38
N VAL A 81 -10.86 0.74 17.46
CA VAL A 81 -10.27 -0.60 17.52
C VAL A 81 -11.37 -1.65 17.57
N ARG A 82 -11.27 -2.69 16.74
CA ARG A 82 -12.27 -3.75 16.64
C ARG A 82 -11.65 -5.13 16.79
N VAL A 83 -12.48 -6.06 17.24
CA VAL A 83 -12.13 -7.49 17.21
C VAL A 83 -11.79 -7.89 15.78
N LYS A 84 -10.74 -8.72 15.63
CA LYS A 84 -10.08 -9.14 14.39
C LYS A 84 -9.07 -8.15 13.80
N ASP A 85 -8.95 -6.91 14.29
CA ASP A 85 -7.84 -6.05 13.88
C ASP A 85 -6.50 -6.76 14.17
N ARG A 86 -5.51 -6.55 13.31
CA ARG A 86 -4.21 -7.22 13.36
C ARG A 86 -3.23 -6.43 14.22
N LEU A 87 -2.46 -7.15 15.00
CA LEU A 87 -1.34 -6.62 15.77
C LEU A 87 -0.05 -7.02 15.07
N LEU A 88 0.70 -6.03 14.59
CA LEU A 88 2.00 -6.24 13.95
C LEU A 88 3.07 -5.49 14.75
N PRO A 89 4.26 -6.08 14.97
CA PRO A 89 5.36 -5.37 15.62
C PRO A 89 5.60 -4.02 14.91
N LEU A 90 5.74 -2.96 15.71
CA LEU A 90 6.23 -1.69 15.20
C LEU A 90 7.76 -1.78 15.18
N GLU A 91 8.31 -2.11 14.00
CA GLU A 91 9.71 -1.87 13.76
C GLU A 91 9.97 -0.37 13.87
N GLU A 92 10.96 0.06 14.66
CA GLU A 92 11.50 1.41 14.54
C GLU A 92 12.20 1.51 13.19
N ARG A 93 11.41 1.72 12.13
CA ARG A 93 11.98 2.04 10.82
C ARG A 93 12.58 3.42 10.93
N ILE A 94 13.88 3.50 10.95
CA ILE A 94 14.58 4.73 10.59
C ILE A 94 14.20 4.96 9.12
N VAL A 95 13.19 5.79 8.91
CA VAL A 95 12.85 6.23 7.57
C VAL A 95 14.03 7.09 7.12
N ASP A 96 14.92 6.48 6.34
CA ASP A 96 15.93 7.25 5.65
C ASP A 96 15.18 8.16 4.67
N ALA A 97 14.97 9.41 5.08
CA ALA A 97 14.16 10.38 4.33
C ALA A 97 14.84 10.83 3.04
N THR A 98 16.04 10.32 2.77
CA THR A 98 16.84 10.67 1.58
C THR A 98 16.63 9.63 0.49
N PHE A 99 15.75 9.93 -0.45
CA PHE A 99 15.59 9.11 -1.65
C PHE A 99 16.57 9.52 -2.72
N HIS A 100 17.28 8.55 -3.31
CA HIS A 100 18.12 8.75 -4.47
C HIS A 100 17.39 8.30 -5.74
N PRO A 101 16.82 9.24 -6.53
CA PRO A 101 16.08 8.88 -7.74
C PRO A 101 16.99 8.19 -8.76
N ARG A 102 16.59 7.00 -9.23
CA ARG A 102 17.31 6.23 -10.25
C ARG A 102 16.34 5.44 -11.12
N ALA A 103 16.75 5.11 -12.33
CA ALA A 103 15.99 4.17 -13.14
C ALA A 103 16.08 2.75 -12.56
N PRO A 104 15.04 1.90 -12.72
CA PRO A 104 15.14 0.47 -12.42
C PRO A 104 16.29 -0.17 -13.18
N ALA A 105 17.00 -1.11 -12.54
CA ALA A 105 18.11 -1.85 -13.19
C ALA A 105 17.59 -2.82 -14.27
N GLN A 106 16.36 -3.31 -14.11
CA GLN A 106 15.70 -4.22 -15.04
C GLN A 106 14.61 -3.51 -15.82
N GLN A 107 14.27 -4.03 -16.99
CA GLN A 107 13.13 -3.56 -17.77
C GLN A 107 11.83 -3.96 -17.04
N ILE A 108 10.99 -2.99 -16.77
CA ILE A 108 9.68 -3.23 -16.16
C ILE A 108 8.65 -3.46 -17.27
N GLU A 109 8.20 -4.70 -17.37
CA GLU A 109 7.16 -5.10 -18.32
C GLU A 109 5.81 -5.23 -17.61
N ASP A 110 4.74 -4.86 -18.31
CA ASP A 110 3.36 -4.97 -17.81
C ASP A 110 3.12 -4.31 -16.43
N GLY A 111 3.86 -3.24 -16.16
CA GLY A 111 3.67 -2.42 -14.97
C GLY A 111 2.41 -1.56 -15.07
N LEU A 112 1.57 -1.60 -14.05
CA LEU A 112 0.30 -0.88 -13.97
C LEU A 112 0.15 -0.20 -12.60
N MET A 113 -0.51 0.95 -12.60
CA MET A 113 -1.07 1.54 -11.38
C MET A 113 -2.40 0.84 -11.08
N ILE A 114 -2.47 0.07 -9.99
CA ILE A 114 -3.65 -0.75 -9.67
C ILE A 114 -4.57 -0.14 -8.64
N ALA A 115 -4.08 0.79 -7.84
CA ALA A 115 -4.87 1.51 -6.86
C ALA A 115 -4.27 2.90 -6.58
N VAL A 116 -5.05 3.76 -5.95
CA VAL A 116 -4.62 5.05 -5.40
C VAL A 116 -4.99 5.11 -3.92
N ASP A 117 -4.10 5.62 -3.11
CA ASP A 117 -4.37 5.82 -1.70
C ASP A 117 -5.40 6.95 -1.49
N GLY A 118 -6.30 6.76 -0.51
CA GLY A 118 -7.37 7.70 -0.22
C GLY A 118 -8.59 7.64 -1.14
N GLY A 119 -8.71 6.64 -2.04
CA GLY A 119 -9.93 6.38 -2.82
C GLY A 119 -10.27 7.45 -3.88
N LEU A 120 -9.32 8.31 -4.24
CA LEU A 120 -9.54 9.37 -5.21
C LEU A 120 -9.62 8.80 -6.64
N SER A 121 -10.60 9.25 -7.43
CA SER A 121 -10.75 8.83 -8.82
C SER A 121 -9.77 9.53 -9.78
N GLN A 122 -9.17 10.64 -9.37
CA GLN A 122 -8.20 11.40 -10.16
C GLN A 122 -6.83 11.39 -9.47
N ILE A 123 -5.84 10.90 -10.19
CA ILE A 123 -4.47 10.81 -9.74
C ILE A 123 -3.68 11.99 -10.31
N GLY A 124 -3.03 12.75 -9.46
CA GLY A 124 -2.20 13.90 -9.82
C GLY A 124 -0.84 13.87 -9.15
N SER A 125 -0.07 14.94 -9.31
CA SER A 125 1.20 15.09 -8.59
C SER A 125 0.98 15.07 -7.08
N GLY A 126 1.80 14.32 -6.36
CA GLY A 126 1.67 14.10 -4.91
C GLY A 126 0.77 12.94 -4.52
N SER A 127 -0.01 12.36 -5.44
CA SER A 127 -0.81 11.17 -5.14
C SER A 127 0.06 9.96 -4.89
N ILE A 128 -0.34 9.12 -3.93
CA ILE A 128 0.27 7.82 -3.67
C ILE A 128 -0.51 6.76 -4.45
N VAL A 129 0.21 5.94 -5.19
CA VAL A 129 -0.36 4.87 -6.02
C VAL A 129 0.28 3.53 -5.71
N VAL A 130 -0.48 2.47 -5.92
CA VAL A 130 0.00 1.09 -5.81
C VAL A 130 0.30 0.56 -7.20
N LEU A 131 1.46 -0.06 -7.33
CA LEU A 131 1.92 -0.71 -8.56
C LEU A 131 1.81 -2.23 -8.41
N ASN A 132 1.47 -2.94 -9.50
CA ASN A 132 1.46 -4.41 -9.57
C ASN A 132 2.85 -5.02 -9.72
N LYS A 133 3.89 -4.26 -9.45
CA LYS A 133 5.30 -4.66 -9.53
C LYS A 133 6.00 -4.40 -8.20
N GLY A 134 6.88 -5.30 -7.80
CA GLY A 134 7.59 -5.24 -6.54
C GLY A 134 9.06 -5.65 -6.64
N LYS A 135 9.64 -6.07 -5.53
CA LYS A 135 11.05 -6.50 -5.46
C LYS A 135 11.35 -7.66 -6.41
N ARG A 136 10.43 -8.62 -6.53
CA ARG A 136 10.58 -9.76 -7.45
C ARG A 136 10.69 -9.33 -8.92
N ASP A 137 10.16 -8.15 -9.27
CA ASP A 137 10.21 -7.59 -10.62
C ASP A 137 11.38 -6.60 -10.78
N GLY A 138 12.26 -6.50 -9.78
CA GLY A 138 13.44 -5.62 -9.80
C GLY A 138 13.16 -4.18 -9.39
N LEU A 139 12.02 -3.88 -8.75
CA LEU A 139 11.76 -2.56 -8.20
C LEU A 139 12.38 -2.40 -6.81
N GLU A 140 13.00 -1.26 -6.61
CA GLU A 140 13.63 -0.84 -5.37
C GLU A 140 13.20 0.57 -4.98
N ILE A 141 13.35 0.91 -3.71
CA ILE A 141 13.12 2.27 -3.22
C ILE A 141 14.03 3.26 -3.99
N GLY A 142 13.45 4.38 -4.42
CA GLY A 142 14.12 5.39 -5.25
C GLY A 142 13.99 5.15 -6.76
N ASN A 143 13.43 4.01 -7.21
CA ASN A 143 13.20 3.80 -8.63
C ASN A 143 12.16 4.78 -9.18
N VAL A 144 12.53 5.47 -10.27
CA VAL A 144 11.63 6.38 -11.00
C VAL A 144 11.10 5.66 -12.23
N LEU A 145 9.80 5.76 -12.44
CA LEU A 145 9.07 5.16 -13.54
C LEU A 145 8.36 6.25 -14.35
N ALA A 146 8.33 6.08 -15.66
CA ALA A 146 7.48 6.89 -16.52
C ALA A 146 6.06 6.33 -16.52
N VAL A 147 5.09 7.21 -16.35
CA VAL A 147 3.66 6.86 -16.41
C VAL A 147 3.14 7.15 -17.80
N TYR A 148 2.45 6.19 -18.38
CA TYR A 148 1.87 6.27 -19.71
C TYR A 148 0.35 6.08 -19.63
N ARG A 149 -0.38 7.04 -20.17
CA ARG A 149 -1.81 6.89 -20.40
C ARG A 149 -2.04 6.01 -21.60
N ALA A 150 -2.94 5.06 -21.46
CA ALA A 150 -3.36 4.22 -22.58
C ALA A 150 -3.94 5.07 -23.72
N GLY A 151 -3.54 4.78 -24.94
CA GLY A 151 -4.06 5.43 -26.13
C GLY A 151 -5.56 5.18 -26.29
N GLU A 152 -6.28 6.18 -26.74
CA GLU A 152 -7.72 6.09 -26.99
C GLU A 152 -8.01 5.14 -28.17
N LEU A 153 -9.15 4.46 -28.08
CA LEU A 153 -9.68 3.68 -29.19
C LEU A 153 -10.46 4.62 -30.12
N VAL A 154 -9.97 4.83 -31.32
CA VAL A 154 -10.63 5.67 -32.34
C VAL A 154 -11.12 4.84 -33.51
N PHE A 155 -12.26 5.20 -34.03
CA PHE A 155 -12.77 4.52 -35.24
C PHE A 155 -12.12 5.12 -36.49
N ASP A 156 -11.37 4.28 -37.22
CA ASP A 156 -10.82 4.63 -38.50
C ASP A 156 -11.94 4.52 -39.59
N LYS A 157 -12.39 5.65 -40.07
CA LYS A 157 -13.46 5.72 -41.07
C LYS A 157 -13.07 5.19 -42.45
N VAL A 158 -11.77 5.05 -42.74
CA VAL A 158 -11.27 4.56 -44.03
C VAL A 158 -11.16 3.05 -44.03
N ALA A 159 -10.59 2.49 -42.94
CA ALA A 159 -10.45 1.05 -42.78
C ALA A 159 -11.68 0.40 -42.13
N GLU A 160 -12.67 1.19 -41.72
CA GLU A 160 -13.90 0.78 -41.01
C GLU A 160 -13.61 -0.10 -39.77
N THR A 161 -12.54 0.20 -39.05
CA THR A 161 -12.10 -0.59 -37.88
C THR A 161 -11.69 0.32 -36.73
N ASN A 162 -11.70 -0.24 -35.51
CA ASN A 162 -11.22 0.47 -34.35
C ASN A 162 -9.70 0.33 -34.23
N VAL A 163 -9.01 1.45 -34.18
CA VAL A 163 -7.55 1.54 -34.01
C VAL A 163 -7.23 2.16 -32.66
N ARG A 164 -6.33 1.52 -31.89
CA ARG A 164 -5.82 2.08 -30.64
C ARG A 164 -4.65 3.01 -30.93
N LEU A 165 -4.79 4.26 -30.49
CA LEU A 165 -3.70 5.23 -30.57
C LEU A 165 -2.53 4.80 -29.67
N PRO A 166 -1.30 5.26 -29.97
CA PRO A 166 -0.15 5.00 -29.10
C PRO A 166 -0.34 5.54 -27.70
N ASP A 167 0.21 4.82 -26.72
CA ASP A 167 0.28 5.28 -25.33
C ASP A 167 1.06 6.60 -25.26
N LYS A 168 0.58 7.56 -24.46
CA LYS A 168 1.23 8.87 -24.27
C LYS A 168 1.86 8.97 -22.91
N ARG A 169 3.13 9.37 -22.86
CA ARG A 169 3.79 9.68 -21.59
C ARG A 169 3.02 10.80 -20.90
N ALA A 170 2.56 10.56 -19.67
CA ALA A 170 1.69 11.44 -18.94
C ALA A 170 2.24 11.82 -17.55
N GLY A 171 3.32 11.20 -17.09
CA GLY A 171 3.86 11.52 -15.79
C GLY A 171 5.16 10.79 -15.45
N LEU A 172 5.57 11.00 -14.20
CA LEU A 172 6.65 10.30 -13.50
C LEU A 172 6.17 9.92 -12.12
N ALA A 173 6.50 8.71 -11.68
CA ALA A 173 6.28 8.25 -10.32
C ALA A 173 7.57 7.69 -9.75
N MET A 174 7.77 7.82 -8.43
CA MET A 174 8.93 7.28 -7.72
C MET A 174 8.48 6.31 -6.66
N VAL A 175 9.08 5.13 -6.66
CA VAL A 175 8.85 4.09 -5.64
C VAL A 175 9.47 4.55 -4.31
N PHE A 176 8.69 4.61 -3.26
CA PHE A 176 9.17 4.93 -1.92
C PHE A 176 9.05 3.75 -0.94
N GLU A 177 8.26 2.74 -1.29
CA GLU A 177 8.18 1.47 -0.53
C GLU A 177 8.01 0.32 -1.53
N ALA A 178 8.81 -0.74 -1.39
CA ALA A 178 8.77 -1.91 -2.26
C ALA A 178 8.57 -3.18 -1.44
N PHE A 179 7.47 -3.87 -1.69
CA PHE A 179 7.17 -5.20 -1.18
C PHE A 179 7.55 -6.27 -2.21
N GLU A 180 7.36 -7.52 -1.89
CA GLU A 180 7.73 -8.63 -2.78
C GLU A 180 6.99 -8.56 -4.13
N LYS A 181 5.67 -8.33 -4.11
CA LYS A 181 4.79 -8.43 -5.29
C LYS A 181 4.21 -7.08 -5.75
N ALA A 182 4.28 -6.07 -4.93
CA ALA A 182 3.70 -4.75 -5.17
C ALA A 182 4.63 -3.66 -4.64
N SER A 183 4.41 -2.42 -5.04
CA SER A 183 5.11 -1.27 -4.48
C SER A 183 4.21 -0.06 -4.37
N TYR A 184 4.53 0.83 -3.42
CA TYR A 184 3.94 2.15 -3.34
C TYR A 184 4.85 3.16 -4.03
N ALA A 185 4.24 4.00 -4.85
CA ALA A 185 4.93 5.08 -5.53
C ALA A 185 4.22 6.41 -5.36
N ILE A 186 4.99 7.48 -5.26
CA ILE A 186 4.47 8.84 -5.28
C ILE A 186 4.56 9.40 -6.70
N VAL A 187 3.49 10.00 -7.20
CA VAL A 187 3.48 10.70 -8.48
C VAL A 187 4.24 12.01 -8.34
N LEU A 188 5.43 12.09 -8.93
CA LEU A 188 6.27 13.29 -8.90
C LEU A 188 5.75 14.37 -9.84
N LYS A 189 5.29 13.95 -11.03
CA LYS A 189 4.80 14.87 -12.06
C LYS A 189 3.68 14.20 -12.86
N ALA A 190 2.62 14.96 -13.11
CA ALA A 190 1.55 14.59 -14.01
C ALA A 190 1.30 15.72 -15.01
N SER A 191 1.27 15.42 -16.31
CA SER A 191 0.95 16.37 -17.37
C SER A 191 -0.55 16.39 -17.73
N GLY A 192 -1.36 15.72 -16.94
CA GLY A 192 -2.81 15.63 -17.02
C GLY A 192 -3.33 14.58 -16.02
N PRO A 193 -4.63 14.38 -15.89
CA PRO A 193 -5.19 13.43 -14.97
C PRO A 193 -4.73 12.01 -15.33
N LEU A 194 -4.16 11.33 -14.34
CA LEU A 194 -3.81 9.91 -14.40
C LEU A 194 -4.96 9.09 -13.79
N LYS A 195 -5.00 7.82 -14.07
CA LYS A 195 -6.01 6.89 -13.55
C LYS A 195 -5.42 5.52 -13.24
N VAL A 196 -6.17 4.78 -12.45
CA VAL A 196 -5.93 3.35 -12.27
C VAL A 196 -5.92 2.67 -13.65
N MET A 197 -5.07 1.72 -13.86
CA MET A 197 -4.73 1.03 -15.12
C MET A 197 -3.84 1.81 -16.09
N ASP A 198 -3.36 3.01 -15.74
CA ASP A 198 -2.28 3.62 -16.51
C ASP A 198 -0.99 2.82 -16.34
N LYS A 199 -0.23 2.71 -17.43
CA LYS A 199 0.98 1.87 -17.48
C LYS A 199 2.17 2.58 -16.85
N VAL A 200 3.04 1.80 -16.24
CA VAL A 200 4.35 2.29 -15.75
C VAL A 200 5.47 1.50 -16.41
N LYS A 201 6.52 2.22 -16.83
CA LYS A 201 7.69 1.67 -17.53
C LYS A 201 8.95 2.41 -17.11
N ASN A 202 10.09 1.89 -17.50
CA ASN A 202 11.36 2.61 -17.36
C ASN A 202 11.26 3.99 -18.01
N PRO A 203 11.90 5.03 -17.45
CA PRO A 203 11.83 6.42 -17.89
C PRO A 203 12.42 6.69 -19.27
#